data_5dcc4a4b1a33f3ef46d8b645f83a8298
#
_entry.id   5dcc4a4b1a33f3ef46d8b645f83a8298
#
_cell.length_a   1.000
_cell.length_b   1.000
_cell.length_c   1.000
_cell.angle_alpha   90.00
_cell.angle_beta   90.00
_cell.angle_gamma   90.00
#
_symmetry.space_group_name_H-M   'P 1'
#
loop_
_entity.id
_entity.type
_entity.pdbx_description
1 polymer ?
#
loop_
_entity_poly.entity_id
_entity_poly.type
_entity_poly.pdbx_seq_one_letter_code
_entity_poly.pdbx_strand_id
1 'polypeptide(L)'
;MGSFGSVFKGILSEGTLVAVKVLNLQLEGAFKSFDAECKVLARVRHRNLVKVISSCSNPELRALVLQYMPNGSLEKWLYSFNYCFSLFQRVSIMEDVALALEYLHHGQAEPVVQCDLKPSNVLLDDKMVAHVGDFGIAKILTQKKTETQTKTLGTLGYIAPGKHLDLGVIFLLRLLSLVL
;
A
#
# COMPACT_ATOMS: atom_id res chain seq x y z
N MET A 1 -0.28 12.10 -7.38
CA MET A 1 -1.56 12.27 -6.67
C MET A 1 -2.15 10.88 -6.49
N GLY A 2 -2.44 10.46 -5.26
CA GLY A 2 -3.22 9.23 -5.00
C GLY A 2 -4.67 9.44 -5.44
N SER A 3 -5.39 8.35 -5.76
CA SER A 3 -6.75 8.40 -6.32
C SER A 3 -7.79 9.12 -5.44
N PHE A 4 -7.56 9.26 -4.12
CA PHE A 4 -8.53 9.85 -3.20
C PHE A 4 -7.99 10.99 -2.32
N GLY A 5 -6.79 11.53 -2.56
CA GLY A 5 -6.25 12.58 -1.72
C GLY A 5 -4.85 13.04 -2.06
N SER A 6 -4.34 13.94 -1.24
CA SER A 6 -2.99 14.51 -1.35
C SER A 6 -2.14 14.06 -0.17
N VAL A 7 -0.85 13.84 -0.42
CA VAL A 7 0.13 13.49 0.61
C VAL A 7 1.10 14.64 0.78
N PHE A 8 1.25 15.09 2.02
CA PHE A 8 2.14 16.18 2.42
C PHE A 8 3.23 15.65 3.34
N LYS A 9 4.43 16.21 3.23
CA LYS A 9 5.49 16.01 4.21
C LYS A 9 5.22 16.92 5.42
N GLY A 10 5.27 16.35 6.61
CA GLY A 10 5.08 17.07 7.87
C GLY A 10 6.22 16.82 8.86
N ILE A 11 6.26 17.62 9.91
CA ILE A 11 7.18 17.47 11.04
C ILE A 11 6.33 17.56 12.30
N LEU A 12 6.42 16.55 13.18
CA LEU A 12 5.79 16.59 14.50
C LEU A 12 6.57 17.51 15.45
N SER A 13 5.96 17.88 16.56
CA SER A 13 6.55 18.79 17.56
C SER A 13 7.89 18.31 18.09
N GLU A 14 8.10 17.00 18.15
CA GLU A 14 9.36 16.37 18.57
C GLU A 14 10.39 16.23 17.42
N GLY A 15 10.14 16.83 16.26
CA GLY A 15 11.04 16.80 15.11
C GLY A 15 10.93 15.59 14.20
N THR A 16 10.03 14.63 14.50
CA THR A 16 9.85 13.43 13.68
C THR A 16 9.20 13.76 12.33
N LEU A 17 9.84 13.33 11.22
CA LEU A 17 9.29 13.46 9.88
C LEU A 17 8.14 12.48 9.66
N VAL A 18 7.04 12.98 9.09
CA VAL A 18 5.83 12.20 8.79
C VAL A 18 5.31 12.49 7.39
N ALA A 19 4.52 11.56 6.85
CA ALA A 19 3.69 11.77 5.68
C ALA A 19 2.23 11.93 6.13
N VAL A 20 1.58 13.01 5.73
CA VAL A 20 0.17 13.30 6.06
C VAL A 20 -0.67 13.12 4.80
N LYS A 21 -1.42 12.02 4.74
CA LYS A 21 -2.36 11.73 3.65
C LYS A 21 -3.70 12.36 3.99
N VAL A 22 -4.05 13.46 3.31
CA VAL A 22 -5.32 14.17 3.45
C VAL A 22 -6.26 13.74 2.35
N LEU A 23 -7.45 13.25 2.72
CA LEU A 23 -8.43 12.80 1.75
C LEU A 23 -9.22 13.96 1.16
N ASN A 24 -9.50 13.88 -0.14
CA ASN A 24 -10.44 14.78 -0.79
C ASN A 24 -11.87 14.26 -0.57
N LEU A 25 -12.59 14.89 0.36
CA LEU A 25 -13.94 14.48 0.76
C LEU A 25 -15.02 14.73 -0.32
N GLN A 26 -14.68 15.48 -1.37
CA GLN A 26 -15.60 15.72 -2.52
C GLN A 26 -15.62 14.53 -3.50
N LEU A 27 -14.65 13.63 -3.41
CA LEU A 27 -14.59 12.47 -4.30
C LEU A 27 -15.53 11.36 -3.80
N GLU A 28 -16.33 10.82 -4.72
CA GLU A 28 -17.17 9.67 -4.44
C GLU A 28 -16.33 8.48 -3.95
N GLY A 29 -16.74 7.88 -2.85
CA GLY A 29 -16.04 6.74 -2.26
C GLY A 29 -14.89 7.10 -1.31
N ALA A 30 -14.47 8.37 -1.17
CA ALA A 30 -13.38 8.78 -0.28
C ALA A 30 -13.60 8.33 1.18
N PHE A 31 -14.83 8.48 1.71
CA PHE A 31 -15.17 8.03 3.06
C PHE A 31 -15.00 6.52 3.24
N LYS A 32 -15.51 5.72 2.26
CA LYS A 32 -15.38 4.25 2.30
C LYS A 32 -13.93 3.81 2.21
N SER A 33 -13.14 4.48 1.38
CA SER A 33 -11.71 4.25 1.23
C SER A 33 -10.96 4.53 2.54
N PHE A 34 -11.24 5.66 3.19
CA PHE A 34 -10.63 6.00 4.49
C PHE A 34 -10.99 4.99 5.58
N ASP A 35 -12.27 4.64 5.69
CA ASP A 35 -12.73 3.69 6.70
C ASP A 35 -12.14 2.29 6.48
N ALA A 36 -11.98 1.86 5.21
CA ALA A 36 -11.31 0.60 4.87
C ALA A 36 -9.83 0.64 5.28
N GLU A 37 -9.13 1.71 4.93
CA GLU A 37 -7.72 1.91 5.27
C GLU A 37 -7.51 1.94 6.79
N CYS A 38 -8.32 2.68 7.53
CA CYS A 38 -8.26 2.72 8.99
C CYS A 38 -8.52 1.35 9.63
N LYS A 39 -9.52 0.59 9.14
CA LYS A 39 -9.84 -0.75 9.65
C LYS A 39 -8.69 -1.73 9.48
N VAL A 40 -8.04 -1.72 8.32
CA VAL A 40 -6.87 -2.57 8.05
C VAL A 40 -5.70 -2.13 8.90
N LEU A 41 -5.33 -0.86 8.84
CA LEU A 41 -4.15 -0.33 9.52
C LEU A 41 -4.23 -0.39 11.05
N ALA A 42 -5.43 -0.45 11.63
CA ALA A 42 -5.61 -0.68 13.07
C ALA A 42 -5.24 -2.11 13.51
N ARG A 43 -5.25 -3.09 12.57
CA ARG A 43 -5.06 -4.52 12.86
C ARG A 43 -3.70 -5.04 12.43
N VAL A 44 -3.12 -4.49 11.35
CA VAL A 44 -1.90 -5.00 10.75
C VAL A 44 -0.66 -4.25 11.26
N ARG A 45 0.39 -4.99 11.62
CA ARG A 45 1.69 -4.44 12.00
C ARG A 45 2.79 -5.36 11.51
N HIS A 46 3.54 -4.92 10.52
CA HIS A 46 4.66 -5.67 9.98
C HIS A 46 5.78 -4.73 9.54
N ARG A 47 7.04 -5.19 9.57
CA ARG A 47 8.19 -4.37 9.20
C ARG A 47 8.15 -3.84 7.76
N ASN A 48 7.55 -4.60 6.85
CA ASN A 48 7.41 -4.26 5.43
C ASN A 48 6.03 -3.66 5.09
N LEU A 49 5.31 -3.12 6.09
CA LEU A 49 4.11 -2.32 5.89
C LEU A 49 4.34 -0.88 6.36
N VAL A 50 3.76 0.08 5.65
CA VAL A 50 3.81 1.49 6.06
C VAL A 50 3.13 1.66 7.41
N LYS A 51 3.87 2.18 8.39
CA LYS A 51 3.36 2.35 9.76
C LYS A 51 2.43 3.57 9.83
N VAL A 52 1.24 3.37 10.40
CA VAL A 52 0.37 4.47 10.84
C VAL A 52 0.82 4.96 12.21
N ILE A 53 0.97 6.26 12.34
CA ILE A 53 1.32 6.96 13.57
C ILE A 53 0.05 7.45 14.25
N SER A 54 -0.85 8.08 13.48
CA SER A 54 -2.11 8.62 13.98
C SER A 54 -3.13 8.76 12.84
N SER A 55 -4.39 9.02 13.19
CA SER A 55 -5.44 9.36 12.24
C SER A 55 -6.32 10.48 12.79
N CYS A 56 -6.82 11.33 11.90
CA CYS A 56 -7.82 12.35 12.19
C CYS A 56 -9.08 12.05 11.38
N SER A 57 -10.22 12.01 12.03
CA SER A 57 -11.51 11.75 11.39
C SER A 57 -12.58 12.65 11.98
N ASN A 58 -12.88 13.75 11.28
CA ASN A 58 -14.00 14.62 11.59
C ASN A 58 -14.77 14.94 10.30
N PRO A 59 -15.93 15.64 10.38
CA PRO A 59 -16.74 15.94 9.18
C PRO A 59 -16.00 16.73 8.11
N GLU A 60 -15.05 17.58 8.48
CA GLU A 60 -14.36 18.51 7.56
C GLU A 60 -12.99 18.00 7.11
N LEU A 61 -12.36 17.12 7.91
CA LEU A 61 -11.01 16.63 7.66
C LEU A 61 -10.89 15.13 7.96
N ARG A 62 -10.41 14.39 6.99
CA ARG A 62 -9.94 13.00 7.17
C ARG A 62 -8.50 12.89 6.72
N ALA A 63 -7.65 12.50 7.63
CA ALA A 63 -6.22 12.41 7.37
C ALA A 63 -5.59 11.22 8.11
N LEU A 64 -4.58 10.63 7.49
CA LEU A 64 -3.70 9.64 8.10
C LEU A 64 -2.31 10.24 8.26
N VAL A 65 -1.73 10.10 9.45
CA VAL A 65 -0.35 10.42 9.73
C VAL A 65 0.45 9.13 9.65
N LEU A 66 1.33 9.04 8.68
CA LEU A 66 2.07 7.84 8.32
C LEU A 66 3.58 8.06 8.53
N GLN A 67 4.32 6.98 8.67
CA GLN A 67 5.77 7.01 8.62
C GLN A 67 6.23 7.63 7.29
N TYR A 68 7.17 8.58 7.37
CA TYR A 68 7.75 9.19 6.18
C TYR A 68 8.74 8.25 5.49
N MET A 69 8.61 8.10 4.18
CA MET A 69 9.48 7.27 3.34
C MET A 69 10.35 8.18 2.47
N PRO A 70 11.61 8.42 2.85
CA PRO A 70 12.45 9.46 2.21
C PRO A 70 12.79 9.16 0.76
N ASN A 71 12.87 7.89 0.38
CA ASN A 71 13.18 7.48 -0.99
C ASN A 71 11.93 7.40 -1.89
N GLY A 72 10.73 7.67 -1.34
CA GLY A 72 9.48 7.73 -2.10
C GLY A 72 9.00 6.37 -2.60
N SER A 73 8.28 6.35 -3.72
CA SER A 73 7.72 5.13 -4.28
C SER A 73 8.70 4.39 -5.19
N LEU A 74 8.54 3.07 -5.27
CA LEU A 74 9.26 2.21 -6.23
C LEU A 74 9.05 2.68 -7.68
N GLU A 75 7.84 3.18 -7.99
CA GLU A 75 7.52 3.73 -9.32
C GLU A 75 8.49 4.86 -9.73
N LYS A 76 8.80 5.78 -8.80
CA LYS A 76 9.77 6.87 -9.03
C LYS A 76 11.13 6.34 -9.47
N TRP A 77 11.56 5.21 -8.92
CA TRP A 77 12.85 4.60 -9.23
C TRP A 77 12.84 3.82 -10.53
N LEU A 78 11.78 3.07 -10.80
CA LEU A 78 11.67 2.25 -12.01
C LEU A 78 11.56 3.07 -13.30
N TYR A 79 10.93 4.25 -13.23
CA TYR A 79 10.71 5.11 -14.40
C TYR A 79 11.60 6.35 -14.44
N SER A 80 12.61 6.44 -13.57
CA SER A 80 13.58 7.53 -13.57
C SER A 80 14.81 7.19 -14.39
N PHE A 81 15.22 8.11 -15.25
CA PHE A 81 16.49 7.99 -15.98
C PHE A 81 17.72 8.11 -15.08
N ASN A 82 17.59 8.68 -13.88
CA ASN A 82 18.69 8.99 -12.97
C ASN A 82 18.93 7.93 -11.90
N TYR A 83 18.04 6.95 -11.78
CA TYR A 83 18.11 5.92 -10.74
C TYR A 83 18.12 4.54 -11.38
N CYS A 84 19.05 3.71 -10.96
CA CYS A 84 19.12 2.33 -11.41
C CYS A 84 19.31 1.42 -10.20
N PHE A 85 18.43 0.45 -10.04
CA PHE A 85 18.61 -0.60 -9.05
C PHE A 85 19.60 -1.64 -9.54
N SER A 86 20.51 -2.05 -8.67
CA SER A 86 21.25 -3.30 -8.88
C SER A 86 20.29 -4.50 -8.80
N LEU A 87 20.67 -5.63 -9.38
CA LEU A 87 19.90 -6.87 -9.29
C LEU A 87 19.62 -7.24 -7.81
N PHE A 88 20.61 -7.07 -6.94
CA PHE A 88 20.49 -7.34 -5.52
C PHE A 88 19.40 -6.50 -4.85
N GLN A 89 19.37 -5.19 -5.11
CA GLN A 89 18.33 -4.31 -4.57
C GLN A 89 16.94 -4.68 -5.08
N ARG A 90 16.81 -5.07 -6.33
CA ARG A 90 15.55 -5.51 -6.91
C ARG A 90 15.02 -6.77 -6.23
N VAL A 91 15.90 -7.78 -6.03
CA VAL A 91 15.55 -9.01 -5.31
C VAL A 91 15.14 -8.72 -3.86
N SER A 92 15.90 -7.87 -3.15
CA SER A 92 15.57 -7.49 -1.76
C SER A 92 14.21 -6.78 -1.66
N ILE A 93 13.91 -5.85 -2.59
CA ILE A 93 12.60 -5.17 -2.64
C ILE A 93 11.47 -6.19 -2.88
N MET A 94 11.69 -7.18 -3.75
CA MET A 94 10.70 -8.22 -4.01
C MET A 94 10.47 -9.11 -2.79
N GLU A 95 11.54 -9.48 -2.08
CA GLU A 95 11.46 -10.24 -0.83
C GLU A 95 10.67 -9.46 0.24
N ASP A 96 10.96 -8.18 0.43
CA ASP A 96 10.23 -7.31 1.36
C ASP A 96 8.73 -7.26 1.06
N VAL A 97 8.37 -7.11 -0.22
CA VAL A 97 6.96 -7.09 -0.66
C VAL A 97 6.32 -8.46 -0.45
N ALA A 98 7.01 -9.56 -0.77
CA ALA A 98 6.50 -10.92 -0.56
C ALA A 98 6.22 -11.19 0.91
N LEU A 99 7.12 -10.82 1.82
CA LEU A 99 6.95 -10.94 3.28
C LEU A 99 5.76 -10.13 3.79
N ALA A 100 5.55 -8.92 3.26
CA ALA A 100 4.38 -8.11 3.60
C ALA A 100 3.08 -8.80 3.18
N LEU A 101 3.02 -9.38 1.97
CA LEU A 101 1.84 -10.07 1.46
C LEU A 101 1.59 -11.38 2.20
N GLU A 102 2.61 -12.17 2.49
CA GLU A 102 2.51 -13.37 3.31
C GLU A 102 1.89 -13.06 4.67
N TYR A 103 2.38 -12.01 5.33
CA TYR A 103 1.82 -11.55 6.59
C TYR A 103 0.34 -11.12 6.48
N LEU A 104 -0.03 -10.39 5.44
CA LEU A 104 -1.42 -9.97 5.22
C LEU A 104 -2.35 -11.16 4.96
N HIS A 105 -1.89 -12.15 4.21
CA HIS A 105 -2.70 -13.28 3.80
C HIS A 105 -2.78 -14.39 4.86
N HIS A 106 -1.70 -14.63 5.60
CA HIS A 106 -1.57 -15.77 6.49
C HIS A 106 -1.22 -15.41 7.94
N GLY A 107 -0.69 -14.23 8.19
CA GLY A 107 -0.29 -13.76 9.52
C GLY A 107 -1.43 -13.20 10.37
N GLN A 108 -2.66 -13.17 9.86
CA GLN A 108 -3.84 -12.63 10.53
C GLN A 108 -4.94 -13.68 10.69
N ALA A 109 -5.78 -13.55 11.74
CA ALA A 109 -6.96 -14.41 11.92
C ALA A 109 -7.97 -14.27 10.76
N GLU A 110 -8.08 -13.07 10.21
CA GLU A 110 -8.86 -12.78 9.01
C GLU A 110 -7.90 -12.27 7.93
N PRO A 111 -7.71 -13.00 6.82
CA PRO A 111 -6.83 -12.58 5.74
C PRO A 111 -7.17 -11.19 5.21
N VAL A 112 -6.17 -10.40 4.91
CA VAL A 112 -6.31 -9.07 4.32
C VAL A 112 -5.76 -9.10 2.90
N VAL A 113 -6.57 -8.70 1.91
CA VAL A 113 -6.15 -8.55 0.51
C VAL A 113 -6.01 -7.07 0.20
N GLN A 114 -4.83 -6.64 -0.22
CA GLN A 114 -4.51 -5.22 -0.47
C GLN A 114 -5.26 -4.65 -1.68
N CYS A 115 -5.55 -5.45 -2.69
CA CYS A 115 -6.34 -5.15 -3.91
C CYS A 115 -5.77 -4.11 -4.89
N ASP A 116 -4.74 -3.33 -4.56
CA ASP A 116 -4.13 -2.31 -5.45
C ASP A 116 -2.60 -2.34 -5.37
N LEU A 117 -2.01 -3.53 -5.43
CA LEU A 117 -0.56 -3.66 -5.42
C LEU A 117 0.05 -3.19 -6.74
N LYS A 118 0.82 -2.12 -6.67
CA LYS A 118 1.51 -1.48 -7.80
C LYS A 118 2.76 -0.73 -7.33
N PRO A 119 3.71 -0.39 -8.20
CA PRO A 119 4.96 0.28 -7.81
C PRO A 119 4.77 1.60 -7.07
N SER A 120 3.69 2.36 -7.34
CA SER A 120 3.40 3.60 -6.62
C SER A 120 2.95 3.38 -5.17
N ASN A 121 2.48 2.16 -4.83
CA ASN A 121 2.04 1.78 -3.49
C ASN A 121 3.09 0.98 -2.71
N VAL A 122 4.29 0.78 -3.29
CA VAL A 122 5.48 0.26 -2.61
C VAL A 122 6.41 1.44 -2.34
N LEU A 123 6.67 1.74 -1.08
CA LEU A 123 7.47 2.88 -0.63
C LEU A 123 8.81 2.40 -0.08
N LEU A 124 9.86 3.21 -0.25
CA LEU A 124 11.22 2.89 0.17
C LEU A 124 11.66 3.80 1.32
N ASP A 125 12.14 3.19 2.39
CA ASP A 125 12.71 3.90 3.54
C ASP A 125 14.15 4.40 3.26
N ASP A 126 14.80 4.97 4.26
CA ASP A 126 16.18 5.49 4.19
C ASP A 126 17.24 4.41 3.89
N LYS A 127 16.93 3.15 4.19
CA LYS A 127 17.78 1.97 3.95
C LYS A 127 17.43 1.22 2.66
N MET A 128 16.51 1.75 1.86
CA MET A 128 15.96 1.10 0.66
C MET A 128 15.15 -0.17 0.94
N VAL A 129 14.67 -0.36 2.18
CA VAL A 129 13.73 -1.43 2.54
C VAL A 129 12.35 -1.04 2.00
N ALA A 130 11.65 -2.02 1.39
CA ALA A 130 10.34 -1.77 0.82
C ALA A 130 9.21 -1.97 1.84
N HIS A 131 8.24 -1.06 1.78
CA HIS A 131 7.04 -1.06 2.61
C HIS A 131 5.80 -0.93 1.74
N VAL A 132 4.88 -1.88 1.86
CA VAL A 132 3.59 -1.83 1.17
C VAL A 132 2.66 -0.86 1.90
N GLY A 133 2.04 0.03 1.14
CA GLY A 133 1.10 1.04 1.64
C GLY A 133 -0.19 1.10 0.82
N ASP A 134 -1.01 2.10 1.08
CA ASP A 134 -2.30 2.40 0.47
C ASP A 134 -3.31 1.23 0.53
N PHE A 135 -4.01 1.15 1.66
CA PHE A 135 -5.05 0.14 1.91
C PHE A 135 -6.47 0.65 1.65
N GLY A 136 -6.63 1.74 0.90
CA GLY A 136 -7.92 2.41 0.67
C GLY A 136 -8.98 1.55 -0.01
N ILE A 137 -8.58 0.47 -0.71
CA ILE A 137 -9.50 -0.53 -1.29
C ILE A 137 -9.23 -1.95 -0.80
N ALA A 138 -8.44 -2.10 0.26
CA ALA A 138 -8.13 -3.39 0.83
C ALA A 138 -9.39 -4.07 1.42
N LYS A 139 -9.38 -5.39 1.42
CA LYS A 139 -10.50 -6.22 1.89
C LYS A 139 -10.05 -7.16 2.98
N ILE A 140 -10.83 -7.21 4.06
CA ILE A 140 -10.71 -8.22 5.11
C ILE A 140 -11.65 -9.37 4.74
N LEU A 141 -11.10 -10.57 4.57
CA LEU A 141 -11.88 -11.76 4.22
C LEU A 141 -12.42 -12.41 5.50
N THR A 142 -13.71 -12.26 5.76
CA THR A 142 -14.39 -12.96 6.86
C THR A 142 -15.00 -14.25 6.34
N GLN A 143 -14.91 -15.34 7.10
CA GLN A 143 -15.41 -16.67 6.73
C GLN A 143 -16.92 -16.74 6.38
N LYS A 144 -17.70 -15.68 6.68
CA LYS A 144 -19.14 -15.62 6.43
C LYS A 144 -19.55 -15.09 5.06
N LYS A 145 -18.60 -14.72 4.18
CA LYS A 145 -18.89 -14.18 2.82
C LYS A 145 -18.15 -14.97 1.75
N THR A 146 -18.59 -16.20 1.51
CA THR A 146 -18.06 -17.08 0.46
C THR A 146 -18.51 -16.72 -0.95
N GLU A 147 -19.48 -15.83 -1.13
CA GLU A 147 -20.01 -15.45 -2.45
C GLU A 147 -20.38 -13.97 -2.53
N THR A 148 -19.41 -13.10 -2.54
CA THR A 148 -19.67 -11.76 -3.08
C THR A 148 -18.85 -11.62 -4.36
N GLN A 149 -19.53 -11.60 -5.52
CA GLN A 149 -18.95 -11.16 -6.79
C GLN A 149 -18.23 -9.83 -6.53
N THR A 150 -16.94 -9.90 -6.41
CA THR A 150 -16.09 -8.73 -6.24
C THR A 150 -16.07 -8.03 -7.58
N LYS A 151 -16.71 -6.85 -7.68
CA LYS A 151 -16.34 -5.90 -8.73
C LYS A 151 -14.81 -5.81 -8.68
N THR A 152 -14.18 -5.99 -9.83
CA THR A 152 -12.73 -5.91 -9.98
C THR A 152 -12.30 -4.52 -9.54
N LEU A 153 -11.81 -4.42 -8.29
CA LEU A 153 -11.23 -3.20 -7.74
C LEU A 153 -9.71 -3.34 -7.92
N GLY A 154 -9.07 -2.30 -8.41
CA GLY A 154 -7.64 -2.27 -8.61
C GLY A 154 -7.25 -1.50 -9.86
N THR A 155 -5.97 -1.19 -10.00
CA THR A 155 -5.43 -0.44 -11.15
C THR A 155 -5.33 -1.35 -12.37
N LEU A 156 -5.99 -0.98 -13.48
CA LEU A 156 -5.87 -1.68 -14.76
C LEU A 156 -4.40 -1.90 -15.13
N GLY A 157 -4.08 -3.12 -15.54
CA GLY A 157 -2.70 -3.52 -15.85
C GLY A 157 -1.95 -4.19 -14.69
N TYR A 158 -2.44 -4.06 -13.44
CA TYR A 158 -1.88 -4.73 -12.26
C TYR A 158 -2.83 -5.78 -11.66
N ILE A 159 -4.03 -5.94 -12.24
CA ILE A 159 -5.01 -6.94 -11.80
C ILE A 159 -4.63 -8.31 -12.37
N ALA A 160 -4.63 -9.33 -11.51
CA ALA A 160 -4.38 -10.71 -11.92
C ALA A 160 -5.47 -11.26 -12.84
N PRO A 161 -5.14 -11.99 -13.91
CA PRO A 161 -6.11 -12.75 -14.67
C PRO A 161 -6.57 -13.96 -13.83
N GLY A 162 -7.89 -14.06 -13.57
CA GLY A 162 -8.49 -15.18 -12.84
C GLY A 162 -9.18 -14.77 -11.53
N LYS A 163 -10.23 -15.50 -11.17
CA LYS A 163 -11.12 -15.22 -10.03
C LYS A 163 -10.57 -15.67 -8.68
N HIS A 164 -9.41 -16.33 -8.62
CA HIS A 164 -8.87 -16.92 -7.39
C HIS A 164 -7.40 -16.54 -7.16
N LEU A 165 -7.16 -15.91 -6.01
CA LEU A 165 -5.99 -16.00 -5.17
C LEU A 165 -4.62 -16.11 -5.89
N ASP A 166 -3.97 -15.02 -6.13
CA ASP A 166 -2.52 -14.83 -6.12
C ASP A 166 -2.14 -13.50 -6.78
N LEU A 167 -2.80 -12.43 -6.31
CA LEU A 167 -2.45 -11.05 -6.71
C LEU A 167 -0.97 -10.76 -6.44
N GLY A 168 -0.39 -11.41 -5.43
CA GLY A 168 1.02 -11.27 -5.07
C GLY A 168 1.99 -11.85 -6.11
N VAL A 169 1.70 -13.04 -6.63
CA VAL A 169 2.60 -13.74 -7.57
C VAL A 169 2.70 -13.00 -8.91
N ILE A 170 1.59 -12.47 -9.42
CA ILE A 170 1.60 -11.76 -10.71
C ILE A 170 2.26 -10.39 -10.60
N PHE A 171 2.09 -9.70 -9.46
CA PHE A 171 2.84 -8.48 -9.19
C PHE A 171 4.34 -8.78 -9.11
N LEU A 172 4.74 -9.84 -8.42
CA LEU A 172 6.13 -10.27 -8.34
C LEU A 172 6.68 -10.68 -9.72
N LEU A 173 5.91 -11.39 -10.56
CA LEU A 173 6.28 -11.73 -11.93
C LEU A 173 6.38 -10.49 -12.83
N ARG A 174 5.51 -9.49 -12.66
CA ARG A 174 5.63 -8.21 -13.38
C ARG A 174 6.79 -7.36 -12.88
N LEU A 175 7.06 -7.33 -11.57
CA LEU A 175 8.29 -6.76 -11.04
C LEU A 175 9.51 -7.47 -11.64
N LEU A 176 9.50 -8.79 -11.76
CA LEU A 176 10.54 -9.56 -12.44
C LEU A 176 10.70 -9.14 -13.91
N SER A 177 9.61 -9.00 -14.67
CA SER A 177 9.68 -8.58 -16.08
C SER A 177 10.12 -7.12 -16.30
N LEU A 178 10.00 -6.26 -15.28
CA LEU A 178 10.58 -4.91 -15.26
C LEU A 178 12.03 -4.92 -14.74
N VAL A 179 12.49 -6.08 -14.29
CA VAL A 179 13.78 -6.32 -13.65
C VAL A 179 14.78 -6.95 -14.61
N LEU A 180 14.30 -7.66 -15.63
CA LEU A 180 15.09 -8.24 -16.73
C LEU A 180 15.04 -7.36 -17.97
#